data_747f1780809d93ae2040bf1874606245
#
_entry.id   747f1780809d93ae2040bf1874606245
#
_cell.length_a   1.000
_cell.length_b   1.000
_cell.length_c   1.000
_cell.angle_alpha   90.00
_cell.angle_beta   90.00
_cell.angle_gamma   90.00
#
_symmetry.space_group_name_H-M   'P 1'
#
loop_
_entity.id
_entity.type
_entity.pdbx_description
1 polymer ?
#
loop_
_entity_poly.entity_id
_entity_poly.type
_entity_poly.pdbx_seq_one_letter_code
_entity_poly.pdbx_strand_id
1 'polypeptide(L)'
;MANSSVSPTPPTNDPDHTGHSMDSHHLDHFHNALSSTTPNAHWRPDMLGPDYESMSFALGTDPDGETDIYTTLVRYTPSVQGTQGNQSVQKAETSESTPTGNNNPAPDGHSQPAILLIHGMSDYFFQTHVAEAFANQGYAFYAIDLRKCGRSYRPGQSWHYITDITEYFTDLTTVMEYLATIHQQIVIIAHSTGGLIAPLWLDNIKTHNPQLHQHMTALVLNSPWLDMMVPAWMSLGLTPVVNVIGKRRPHTAIPGVTLSTYGKTIHASVGGEWEFDTTMKPLYGHRKYVGWLRAIKQGQQQIHSGQVDAGIPTLVLSSHESILGKSYSPDRSHSADTLLDVEQIHKWAPRVAAQVTAIRVYGAIHDVFLSRKPIRRQAFAMCAAWLDSVVYPPMTESDDAE
;
A
#
# COMPACT_ATOMS: atom_id res chain seq x y z
N MET A 1 -23.37 -26.08 72.28
CA MET A 1 -23.35 -24.72 72.81
C MET A 1 -22.31 -23.96 72.02
N ALA A 2 -22.67 -22.78 71.49
CA ALA A 2 -21.86 -21.76 70.83
C ALA A 2 -21.20 -22.13 69.49
N ASN A 3 -21.94 -21.84 68.43
CA ASN A 3 -21.48 -21.57 67.06
C ASN A 3 -20.64 -20.27 67.05
N SER A 4 -19.47 -20.28 66.40
CA SER A 4 -18.84 -19.09 65.91
C SER A 4 -18.56 -19.27 64.41
N SER A 5 -19.33 -18.56 63.62
CA SER A 5 -19.21 -18.41 62.19
C SER A 5 -18.00 -17.51 61.84
N VAL A 6 -17.09 -18.02 61.04
CA VAL A 6 -16.02 -17.21 60.42
C VAL A 6 -16.38 -17.08 58.94
N SER A 7 -16.65 -15.85 58.51
CA SER A 7 -16.82 -15.48 57.08
C SER A 7 -15.48 -15.42 56.37
N PRO A 8 -15.38 -15.89 55.12
CA PRO A 8 -14.18 -15.73 54.32
C PRO A 8 -14.11 -14.31 53.68
N THR A 9 -13.00 -13.66 53.82
CA THR A 9 -12.61 -12.45 53.11
C THR A 9 -12.40 -12.75 51.62
N PRO A 10 -12.76 -11.84 50.70
CA PRO A 10 -12.49 -12.00 49.27
C PRO A 10 -11.01 -11.72 48.93
N PRO A 11 -10.49 -12.36 47.86
CA PRO A 11 -9.11 -12.14 47.46
C PRO A 11 -8.95 -10.74 46.82
N THR A 12 -7.88 -10.08 47.21
CA THR A 12 -7.40 -8.81 46.64
C THR A 12 -6.94 -9.03 45.21
N ASN A 13 -7.54 -8.32 44.25
CA ASN A 13 -7.08 -8.22 42.88
C ASN A 13 -5.77 -7.43 42.82
N ASP A 14 -4.72 -8.08 42.38
CA ASP A 14 -3.48 -7.45 41.96
C ASP A 14 -3.51 -7.27 40.45
N PRO A 15 -3.44 -6.04 39.91
CA PRO A 15 -3.41 -5.80 38.48
C PRO A 15 -1.98 -5.72 37.96
N ASP A 16 -1.37 -6.84 37.68
CA ASP A 16 -0.11 -6.88 36.93
C ASP A 16 -0.42 -6.93 35.40
N HIS A 17 -0.92 -5.82 34.88
CA HIS A 17 -0.94 -5.52 33.46
C HIS A 17 0.37 -4.78 33.11
N THR A 18 1.41 -5.53 32.81
CA THR A 18 2.55 -5.01 32.07
C THR A 18 2.15 -4.75 30.63
N GLY A 19 1.47 -3.62 30.40
CA GLY A 19 1.40 -3.00 29.08
C GLY A 19 2.83 -2.64 28.67
N HIS A 20 3.35 -3.25 27.61
CA HIS A 20 4.55 -2.76 26.96
C HIS A 20 4.26 -1.37 26.38
N SER A 21 4.51 -0.36 27.17
CA SER A 21 4.71 1.01 26.72
C SER A 21 5.92 1.00 25.78
N MET A 22 5.73 1.37 24.52
CA MET A 22 6.85 1.70 23.64
C MET A 22 7.65 2.82 24.30
N ASP A 23 8.94 2.58 24.49
CA ASP A 23 9.87 3.52 25.13
C ASP A 23 9.83 4.86 24.40
N SER A 24 9.51 5.93 25.13
CA SER A 24 9.54 7.32 24.65
C SER A 24 10.93 7.73 24.11
N HIS A 25 11.99 7.05 24.52
CA HIS A 25 13.34 7.24 23.99
C HIS A 25 13.51 6.87 22.50
N HIS A 26 12.66 6.00 21.95
CA HIS A 26 12.69 5.69 20.51
C HIS A 26 12.09 6.82 19.68
N LEU A 27 11.06 7.49 20.18
CA LEU A 27 10.39 8.61 19.49
C LEU A 27 11.24 9.88 19.46
N ASP A 28 11.99 10.16 20.52
CA ASP A 28 12.90 11.33 20.57
C ASP A 28 14.09 11.20 19.61
N HIS A 29 14.55 9.98 19.33
CA HIS A 29 15.54 9.73 18.28
C HIS A 29 14.99 9.96 16.87
N PHE A 30 13.68 9.73 16.63
CA PHE A 30 13.04 9.99 15.33
C PHE A 30 12.93 11.49 15.03
N HIS A 31 12.48 12.31 15.97
CA HIS A 31 12.34 13.76 15.74
C HIS A 31 13.70 14.47 15.54
N ASN A 32 14.77 14.02 16.19
CA ASN A 32 16.10 14.59 16.01
C ASN A 32 16.78 14.15 14.71
N ALA A 33 16.42 12.99 14.14
CA ALA A 33 16.93 12.53 12.84
C ALA A 33 16.34 13.31 11.66
N LEU A 34 15.08 13.72 11.75
CA LEU A 34 14.36 14.44 10.68
C LEU A 34 14.82 15.90 10.51
N SER A 35 15.30 16.55 11.57
CA SER A 35 15.77 17.95 11.49
C SER A 35 17.16 18.13 10.86
N SER A 36 17.88 17.05 10.57
CA SER A 36 19.27 17.12 10.07
C SER A 36 19.53 16.40 8.74
N THR A 37 18.54 15.73 8.11
CA THR A 37 18.80 14.80 7.00
C THR A 37 18.05 15.07 5.69
N THR A 38 17.72 16.34 5.36
CA THR A 38 17.29 16.67 4.01
C THR A 38 18.28 17.61 3.28
N PRO A 39 19.57 17.28 3.18
CA PRO A 39 20.45 17.96 2.23
C PRO A 39 20.55 17.08 0.98
N ASN A 40 19.88 17.45 -0.10
CA ASN A 40 20.07 16.93 -1.46
C ASN A 40 19.11 15.84 -1.99
N ALA A 41 17.90 15.71 -1.49
CA ALA A 41 16.88 14.97 -2.24
C ALA A 41 16.46 15.83 -3.46
N HIS A 42 16.96 15.48 -4.64
CA HIS A 42 16.63 16.16 -5.90
C HIS A 42 15.91 15.18 -6.83
N TRP A 43 14.91 15.69 -7.54
CA TRP A 43 14.28 14.98 -8.63
C TRP A 43 15.27 14.70 -9.74
N ARG A 44 15.29 13.49 -10.26
CA ARG A 44 16.15 13.04 -11.37
C ARG A 44 15.30 12.30 -12.37
N PRO A 45 15.64 12.30 -13.67
CA PRO A 45 14.98 11.47 -14.66
C PRO A 45 14.89 10.02 -14.18
N ASP A 46 13.73 9.41 -14.37
CA ASP A 46 13.48 8.04 -13.96
C ASP A 46 13.60 7.05 -15.11
N MET A 47 13.83 5.78 -14.78
CA MET A 47 13.96 4.69 -15.75
C MET A 47 12.67 4.43 -16.55
N LEU A 48 11.52 4.92 -16.09
CA LEU A 48 10.22 4.78 -16.79
C LEU A 48 10.06 5.75 -17.96
N GLY A 49 11.01 6.65 -18.21
CA GLY A 49 11.00 7.55 -19.35
C GLY A 49 10.83 9.02 -18.99
N PRO A 50 10.68 9.89 -20.02
CA PRO A 50 10.76 11.34 -19.86
C PRO A 50 9.65 11.97 -19.00
N ASP A 51 8.53 11.29 -18.86
CA ASP A 51 7.39 11.75 -18.06
C ASP A 51 7.48 11.32 -16.59
N TYR A 52 8.62 10.75 -16.18
CA TYR A 52 8.82 10.25 -14.82
C TYR A 52 10.12 10.79 -14.22
N GLU A 53 10.03 11.14 -12.96
CA GLU A 53 11.19 11.52 -12.15
C GLU A 53 11.17 10.77 -10.82
N SER A 54 12.35 10.51 -10.26
CA SER A 54 12.49 9.86 -8.96
C SER A 54 13.38 10.65 -8.02
N MET A 55 13.10 10.52 -6.71
CA MET A 55 13.85 11.15 -5.63
C MET A 55 14.01 10.14 -4.49
N SER A 56 15.24 9.92 -4.04
CA SER A 56 15.54 8.98 -2.95
C SER A 56 15.83 9.71 -1.64
N PHE A 57 15.28 9.17 -0.56
CA PHE A 57 15.47 9.63 0.81
C PHE A 57 16.33 8.61 1.55
N ALA A 58 17.40 9.06 2.21
CA ALA A 58 18.25 8.19 3.02
C ALA A 58 17.58 7.90 4.37
N LEU A 59 17.51 6.63 4.74
CA LEU A 59 16.93 6.16 6.00
C LEU A 59 18.00 5.64 6.99
N GLY A 60 19.28 5.66 6.58
CA GLY A 60 20.39 5.25 7.44
C GLY A 60 20.68 3.76 7.44
N THR A 61 20.63 3.13 8.60
CA THR A 61 20.95 1.72 8.81
C THR A 61 19.73 1.00 9.40
N ASP A 62 19.44 -0.18 8.91
CA ASP A 62 18.37 -1.03 9.43
C ASP A 62 18.70 -1.62 10.81
N PRO A 63 17.67 -2.02 11.57
CA PRO A 63 17.87 -2.71 12.86
C PRO A 63 18.66 -4.01 12.77
N ASP A 64 18.67 -4.66 11.60
CA ASP A 64 19.45 -5.87 11.32
C ASP A 64 20.88 -5.59 10.83
N GLY A 65 21.29 -4.30 10.73
CA GLY A 65 22.65 -3.86 10.44
C GLY A 65 22.97 -3.65 8.97
N GLU A 66 22.01 -3.81 8.04
CA GLU A 66 22.21 -3.41 6.64
C GLU A 66 22.24 -1.88 6.54
N THR A 67 23.23 -1.35 5.81
CA THR A 67 23.48 0.09 5.63
C THR A 67 22.93 0.61 4.31
N ASP A 68 23.01 1.93 4.12
CA ASP A 68 22.58 2.60 2.88
C ASP A 68 21.11 2.31 2.54
N ILE A 69 20.27 2.33 3.56
CA ILE A 69 18.83 2.15 3.39
C ILE A 69 18.22 3.42 2.81
N TYR A 70 17.45 3.23 1.75
CA TYR A 70 16.72 4.29 1.07
C TYR A 70 15.27 3.91 0.89
N THR A 71 14.40 4.92 0.79
CA THR A 71 13.09 4.85 0.14
C THR A 71 13.10 5.80 -1.05
N THR A 72 12.39 5.46 -2.13
CA THR A 72 12.41 6.26 -3.36
C THR A 72 10.99 6.62 -3.77
N LEU A 73 10.75 7.91 -3.92
CA LEU A 73 9.51 8.47 -4.45
C LEU A 73 9.66 8.68 -5.95
N VAL A 74 8.68 8.18 -6.72
CA VAL A 74 8.55 8.42 -8.16
C VAL A 74 7.36 9.33 -8.37
N ARG A 75 7.47 10.32 -9.25
CA ARG A 75 6.35 11.16 -9.69
C ARG A 75 6.13 11.07 -11.19
N TYR A 76 4.87 11.18 -11.59
CA TYR A 76 4.47 11.32 -12.98
C TYR A 76 4.32 12.81 -13.32
N THR A 77 5.07 13.28 -14.32
CA THR A 77 5.08 14.67 -14.80
C THR A 77 4.95 14.67 -16.32
N PRO A 78 3.71 14.47 -16.85
CA PRO A 78 3.54 14.40 -18.29
C PRO A 78 4.03 15.68 -18.96
N SER A 79 4.89 15.53 -19.97
CA SER A 79 5.30 16.63 -20.83
C SER A 79 4.08 17.17 -21.56
N VAL A 80 3.81 18.45 -21.39
CA VAL A 80 2.80 19.17 -22.20
C VAL A 80 3.29 19.16 -23.63
N GLN A 81 2.88 18.16 -24.42
CA GLN A 81 3.08 18.20 -25.86
C GLN A 81 2.29 19.40 -26.38
N GLY A 82 2.99 20.47 -26.72
CA GLY A 82 2.42 21.65 -27.33
C GLY A 82 1.61 21.24 -28.53
N THR A 83 0.33 21.52 -28.52
CA THR A 83 -0.56 21.54 -29.69
C THR A 83 -0.01 22.58 -30.66
N GLN A 84 0.96 22.20 -31.50
CA GLN A 84 1.27 22.99 -32.69
C GLN A 84 0.08 22.90 -33.63
N GLY A 85 -0.64 24.01 -33.66
CA GLY A 85 -1.80 24.20 -34.51
C GLY A 85 -1.47 24.00 -35.99
N ASN A 86 -2.25 23.17 -36.62
CA ASN A 86 -2.48 23.28 -38.05
C ASN A 86 -3.88 23.88 -38.28
N GLN A 87 -3.92 25.21 -38.47
CA GLN A 87 -5.12 25.89 -38.94
C GLN A 87 -5.28 25.56 -40.42
N SER A 88 -6.27 24.78 -40.77
CA SER A 88 -6.98 24.93 -42.04
C SER A 88 -8.39 24.36 -41.92
N VAL A 89 -9.32 25.26 -41.77
CA VAL A 89 -10.72 25.32 -42.28
C VAL A 89 -11.37 24.02 -42.72
N GLN A 90 -12.41 23.57 -41.98
CA GLN A 90 -13.76 23.47 -42.54
C GLN A 90 -14.81 23.23 -41.43
N LYS A 91 -15.88 24.00 -41.55
CA LYS A 91 -17.05 24.09 -40.68
C LYS A 91 -18.02 22.94 -40.99
N ALA A 92 -18.39 22.14 -40.01
CA ALA A 92 -19.62 21.40 -39.99
C ALA A 92 -20.04 21.12 -38.53
N GLU A 93 -21.25 21.54 -38.22
CA GLU A 93 -21.89 21.45 -36.90
C GLU A 93 -22.28 20.01 -36.60
N THR A 94 -21.91 19.50 -35.43
CA THR A 94 -22.75 18.58 -34.61
C THR A 94 -22.19 18.52 -33.18
N SER A 95 -23.07 18.73 -32.26
CA SER A 95 -22.84 18.77 -30.80
C SER A 95 -22.50 17.39 -30.23
N GLU A 96 -21.31 17.22 -29.69
CA GLU A 96 -21.02 16.20 -28.67
C GLU A 96 -19.99 16.76 -27.69
N SER A 97 -20.35 16.71 -26.43
CA SER A 97 -19.59 17.22 -25.30
C SER A 97 -18.30 16.43 -25.07
N THR A 98 -17.17 17.06 -25.34
CA THR A 98 -15.82 16.56 -25.01
C THR A 98 -15.44 17.10 -23.61
N PRO A 99 -14.93 16.26 -22.68
CA PRO A 99 -14.35 16.79 -21.45
C PRO A 99 -13.00 17.43 -21.78
N THR A 100 -12.94 18.74 -21.69
CA THR A 100 -11.70 19.52 -21.78
C THR A 100 -10.90 19.31 -20.52
N GLY A 101 -9.80 18.56 -20.59
CA GLY A 101 -8.77 18.54 -19.57
C GLY A 101 -8.15 19.94 -19.41
N ASN A 102 -8.51 20.62 -18.35
CA ASN A 102 -8.02 21.96 -18.03
C ASN A 102 -6.86 21.84 -17.05
N ASN A 103 -5.62 22.03 -17.53
CA ASN A 103 -4.43 22.15 -16.70
C ASN A 103 -4.25 23.56 -16.11
N ASN A 104 -5.33 24.21 -15.71
CA ASN A 104 -5.25 25.43 -14.90
C ASN A 104 -5.30 25.05 -13.40
N PRO A 105 -4.48 25.68 -12.54
CA PRO A 105 -4.68 25.55 -11.10
C PRO A 105 -6.13 25.93 -10.79
N ALA A 106 -6.76 25.11 -9.91
CA ALA A 106 -8.15 25.34 -9.52
C ALA A 106 -8.36 26.80 -9.10
N PRO A 107 -9.49 27.44 -9.47
CA PRO A 107 -9.74 28.85 -9.17
C PRO A 107 -9.78 29.16 -7.67
N ASP A 108 -9.86 28.16 -6.81
CA ASP A 108 -10.20 28.27 -5.39
C ASP A 108 -8.98 28.14 -4.45
N GLY A 109 -7.74 28.20 -4.96
CA GLY A 109 -6.54 28.16 -4.12
C GLY A 109 -6.26 26.82 -3.43
N HIS A 110 -7.04 25.76 -3.73
CA HIS A 110 -6.79 24.42 -3.23
C HIS A 110 -5.71 23.71 -4.06
N SER A 111 -4.71 23.15 -3.39
CA SER A 111 -3.68 22.35 -4.06
C SER A 111 -4.32 21.10 -4.67
N GLN A 112 -3.89 20.73 -5.88
CA GLN A 112 -4.30 19.49 -6.55
C GLN A 112 -4.18 18.29 -5.61
N PRO A 113 -5.22 17.44 -5.44
CA PRO A 113 -5.12 16.26 -4.60
C PRO A 113 -4.10 15.28 -5.18
N ALA A 114 -3.38 14.59 -4.30
CA ALA A 114 -2.36 13.63 -4.70
C ALA A 114 -2.81 12.19 -4.50
N ILE A 115 -2.21 11.26 -5.26
CA ILE A 115 -2.24 9.82 -5.01
C ILE A 115 -0.83 9.35 -4.71
N LEU A 116 -0.65 8.55 -3.65
CA LEU A 116 0.54 7.74 -3.44
C LEU A 116 0.23 6.27 -3.60
N LEU A 117 0.88 5.59 -4.55
CA LEU A 117 0.80 4.15 -4.75
C LEU A 117 1.92 3.44 -3.96
N ILE A 118 1.53 2.43 -3.16
CA ILE A 118 2.42 1.57 -2.36
C ILE A 118 2.36 0.16 -2.94
N HIS A 119 3.50 -0.35 -3.40
CA HIS A 119 3.61 -1.67 -4.02
C HIS A 119 3.57 -2.85 -3.02
N GLY A 120 3.54 -4.07 -3.53
CA GLY A 120 3.56 -5.32 -2.77
C GLY A 120 4.96 -5.90 -2.54
N MET A 121 5.02 -7.15 -2.06
CA MET A 121 6.25 -7.90 -1.85
C MET A 121 6.93 -8.27 -3.16
N SER A 122 8.27 -8.20 -3.21
CA SER A 122 9.06 -8.50 -4.42
C SER A 122 8.58 -7.71 -5.62
N ASP A 123 8.30 -6.43 -5.40
CA ASP A 123 7.69 -5.52 -6.35
C ASP A 123 8.36 -4.14 -6.33
N TYR A 124 7.98 -3.28 -7.25
CA TYR A 124 8.37 -1.87 -7.36
C TYR A 124 7.38 -1.16 -8.27
N PHE A 125 7.42 0.16 -8.35
CA PHE A 125 6.53 0.88 -9.26
C PHE A 125 6.99 0.78 -10.72
N PHE A 126 6.15 0.19 -11.57
CA PHE A 126 6.32 0.12 -13.03
C PHE A 126 4.99 0.36 -13.78
N GLN A 127 3.88 0.50 -13.08
CA GLN A 127 2.51 0.56 -13.61
C GLN A 127 2.21 1.95 -14.18
N THR A 128 2.87 2.36 -15.27
CA THR A 128 2.71 3.70 -15.89
C THR A 128 1.25 4.02 -16.24
N HIS A 129 0.50 3.04 -16.72
CA HIS A 129 -0.92 3.20 -17.05
C HIS A 129 -1.81 3.52 -15.83
N VAL A 130 -1.39 3.17 -14.61
CA VAL A 130 -2.08 3.56 -13.37
C VAL A 130 -1.85 5.04 -13.10
N ALA A 131 -0.60 5.51 -13.26
CA ALA A 131 -0.28 6.93 -13.14
C ALA A 131 -1.07 7.78 -14.13
N GLU A 132 -1.08 7.37 -15.41
CA GLU A 132 -1.83 8.04 -16.48
C GLU A 132 -3.34 8.08 -16.19
N ALA A 133 -3.92 6.95 -15.72
CA ALA A 133 -5.34 6.85 -15.44
C ALA A 133 -5.78 7.84 -14.34
N PHE A 134 -5.03 7.96 -13.26
CA PHE A 134 -5.38 8.87 -12.16
C PHE A 134 -4.97 10.32 -12.43
N ALA A 135 -3.89 10.56 -13.16
CA ALA A 135 -3.54 11.91 -13.61
C ALA A 135 -4.62 12.49 -14.54
N ASN A 136 -5.21 11.66 -15.43
CA ASN A 136 -6.34 12.08 -16.27
C ASN A 136 -7.63 12.37 -15.49
N GLN A 137 -7.70 11.95 -14.22
CA GLN A 137 -8.79 12.29 -13.28
C GLN A 137 -8.47 13.52 -12.43
N GLY A 138 -7.33 14.18 -12.66
CA GLY A 138 -6.94 15.41 -11.97
C GLY A 138 -6.07 15.21 -10.73
N TYR A 139 -5.58 14.01 -10.47
CA TYR A 139 -4.67 13.75 -9.34
C TYR A 139 -3.20 13.98 -9.72
N ALA A 140 -2.41 14.57 -8.81
CA ALA A 140 -0.96 14.47 -8.86
C ALA A 140 -0.57 13.04 -8.47
N PHE A 141 0.12 12.31 -9.36
CA PHE A 141 0.41 10.90 -9.09
C PHE A 141 1.85 10.68 -8.64
N TYR A 142 1.97 9.93 -7.56
CA TYR A 142 3.22 9.48 -6.97
C TYR A 142 3.16 7.97 -6.68
N ALA A 143 4.35 7.35 -6.65
CA ALA A 143 4.52 5.99 -6.17
C ALA A 143 5.78 5.88 -5.33
N ILE A 144 5.79 4.97 -4.36
CA ILE A 144 6.94 4.73 -3.49
C ILE A 144 7.54 3.35 -3.81
N ASP A 145 8.86 3.29 -3.98
CA ASP A 145 9.61 2.04 -3.85
C ASP A 145 10.11 1.97 -2.40
N LEU A 146 9.55 1.05 -1.62
CA LEU A 146 9.88 0.83 -0.21
C LEU A 146 11.34 0.39 -0.06
N ARG A 147 11.90 0.47 1.16
CA ARG A 147 13.27 0.04 1.46
C ARG A 147 13.60 -1.32 0.85
N LYS A 148 14.79 -1.46 0.29
CA LYS A 148 15.31 -2.70 -0.31
C LYS A 148 14.42 -3.27 -1.43
N CYS A 149 13.63 -2.40 -2.09
CA CYS A 149 12.80 -2.76 -3.24
C CYS A 149 13.09 -1.82 -4.41
N GLY A 150 12.97 -2.29 -5.63
CA GLY A 150 13.07 -1.49 -6.84
C GLY A 150 14.27 -0.55 -6.83
N ARG A 151 14.01 0.77 -7.01
CA ARG A 151 15.02 1.84 -7.01
C ARG A 151 15.70 2.05 -5.65
N SER A 152 15.07 1.59 -4.58
CA SER A 152 15.58 1.72 -3.21
C SER A 152 16.59 0.64 -2.82
N TYR A 153 16.66 -0.45 -3.58
CA TYR A 153 17.61 -1.53 -3.33
C TYR A 153 19.07 -1.10 -3.59
N ARG A 154 19.99 -1.57 -2.77
CA ARG A 154 21.44 -1.42 -2.96
C ARG A 154 22.11 -2.79 -2.98
N PRO A 155 23.17 -2.98 -3.81
CA PRO A 155 23.90 -4.23 -3.89
C PRO A 155 24.36 -4.71 -2.52
N GLY A 156 24.09 -5.99 -2.23
CA GLY A 156 24.45 -6.62 -0.94
C GLY A 156 23.32 -6.64 0.08
N GLN A 157 22.26 -5.88 -0.10
CA GLN A 157 21.08 -5.93 0.77
C GLN A 157 20.21 -7.16 0.50
N SER A 158 19.41 -7.52 1.46
CA SER A 158 18.38 -8.56 1.35
C SER A 158 17.09 -7.96 0.81
N TRP A 159 16.67 -8.31 -0.41
CA TRP A 159 15.46 -7.79 -1.06
C TRP A 159 14.23 -7.83 -0.13
N HIS A 160 13.50 -6.71 -0.04
CA HIS A 160 12.27 -6.49 0.74
C HIS A 160 12.32 -6.96 2.21
N TYR A 161 13.51 -7.24 2.73
CA TYR A 161 13.67 -7.80 4.06
C TYR A 161 13.53 -6.75 5.15
N ILE A 162 12.71 -7.09 6.15
CA ILE A 162 12.53 -6.37 7.42
C ILE A 162 12.34 -7.39 8.53
N THR A 163 12.57 -7.01 9.77
CA THR A 163 12.36 -7.83 10.96
C THR A 163 11.12 -7.43 11.75
N ASP A 164 10.65 -6.18 11.54
CA ASP A 164 9.44 -5.61 12.09
C ASP A 164 8.70 -4.80 11.03
N ILE A 165 7.37 -4.92 10.97
CA ILE A 165 6.56 -4.23 9.95
C ILE A 165 6.62 -2.70 10.10
N THR A 166 6.89 -2.21 11.31
CA THR A 166 7.04 -0.78 11.62
C THR A 166 8.26 -0.14 10.96
N GLU A 167 9.20 -0.94 10.48
CA GLU A 167 10.33 -0.41 9.68
C GLU A 167 9.82 0.31 8.42
N TYR A 168 8.77 -0.20 7.76
CA TYR A 168 8.13 0.47 6.63
C TYR A 168 7.41 1.78 7.01
N PHE A 169 7.08 1.96 8.29
CA PHE A 169 6.45 3.20 8.74
C PHE A 169 7.39 4.41 8.56
N THR A 170 8.69 4.20 8.74
CA THR A 170 9.70 5.24 8.47
C THR A 170 9.70 5.64 7.00
N ASP A 171 9.61 4.66 6.08
CA ASP A 171 9.56 4.92 4.64
C ASP A 171 8.36 5.79 4.29
N LEU A 172 7.18 5.38 4.76
CA LEU A 172 5.92 6.08 4.48
C LEU A 172 5.89 7.46 5.13
N THR A 173 6.29 7.58 6.39
CA THR A 173 6.30 8.86 7.10
C THR A 173 7.22 9.86 6.40
N THR A 174 8.44 9.45 6.03
CA THR A 174 9.39 10.32 5.33
C THR A 174 8.82 10.86 4.01
N VAL A 175 8.20 9.99 3.21
CA VAL A 175 7.64 10.38 1.91
C VAL A 175 6.36 11.22 2.11
N MET A 176 5.50 10.85 3.06
CA MET A 176 4.24 11.55 3.29
C MET A 176 4.44 12.93 3.92
N GLU A 177 5.41 13.10 4.81
CA GLU A 177 5.79 14.42 5.33
C GLU A 177 6.24 15.34 4.19
N TYR A 178 7.04 14.83 3.24
CA TYR A 178 7.38 15.59 2.04
C TYR A 178 6.14 15.94 1.21
N LEU A 179 5.26 14.98 0.91
CA LEU A 179 4.05 15.22 0.11
C LEU A 179 3.06 16.18 0.80
N ALA A 180 2.93 16.12 2.12
CA ALA A 180 2.09 17.01 2.90
C ALA A 180 2.55 18.48 2.86
N THR A 181 3.81 18.76 2.51
CA THR A 181 4.27 20.15 2.26
C THR A 181 3.73 20.73 0.95
N ILE A 182 3.24 19.88 0.04
CA ILE A 182 2.82 20.24 -1.32
C ILE A 182 1.31 20.07 -1.49
N HIS A 183 0.75 19.01 -0.88
CA HIS A 183 -0.64 18.60 -1.07
C HIS A 183 -1.41 18.59 0.24
N GLN A 184 -2.62 19.17 0.22
CA GLN A 184 -3.52 19.15 1.38
C GLN A 184 -4.31 17.86 1.48
N GLN A 185 -4.56 17.19 0.36
CA GLN A 185 -5.32 15.95 0.26
C GLN A 185 -4.49 14.87 -0.43
N ILE A 186 -4.29 13.75 0.26
CA ILE A 186 -3.52 12.61 -0.25
C ILE A 186 -4.37 11.35 -0.13
N VAL A 187 -4.59 10.70 -1.26
CA VAL A 187 -5.18 9.36 -1.38
C VAL A 187 -4.06 8.34 -1.40
N ILE A 188 -4.23 7.25 -0.68
CA ILE A 188 -3.29 6.13 -0.67
C ILE A 188 -3.88 4.98 -1.46
N ILE A 189 -3.13 4.44 -2.44
CA ILE A 189 -3.44 3.19 -3.12
C ILE A 189 -2.37 2.17 -2.73
N ALA A 190 -2.78 1.07 -2.09
CA ALA A 190 -1.83 0.10 -1.56
C ALA A 190 -2.13 -1.33 -2.05
N HIS A 191 -1.13 -1.98 -2.65
CA HIS A 191 -1.26 -3.31 -3.24
C HIS A 191 -0.67 -4.40 -2.36
N SER A 192 -1.39 -5.51 -2.21
CA SER A 192 -0.89 -6.76 -1.60
C SER A 192 -0.30 -6.54 -0.20
N THR A 193 1.02 -6.71 -0.01
CA THR A 193 1.72 -6.43 1.26
C THR A 193 1.64 -4.94 1.63
N GLY A 194 1.70 -4.04 0.65
CA GLY A 194 1.42 -2.61 0.89
C GLY A 194 0.05 -2.39 1.51
N GLY A 195 -0.95 -3.21 1.10
CA GLY A 195 -2.30 -3.19 1.67
C GLY A 195 -2.41 -3.71 3.11
N LEU A 196 -1.39 -4.40 3.63
CA LEU A 196 -1.23 -4.68 5.05
C LEU A 196 -0.54 -3.52 5.77
N ILE A 197 0.50 -2.96 5.15
CA ILE A 197 1.33 -1.91 5.75
C ILE A 197 0.53 -0.61 5.93
N ALA A 198 -0.21 -0.18 4.90
CA ALA A 198 -0.88 1.12 4.87
C ALA A 198 -1.89 1.33 6.01
N PRO A 199 -2.85 0.42 6.30
CA PRO A 199 -3.79 0.60 7.40
C PRO A 199 -3.11 0.58 8.78
N LEU A 200 -2.06 -0.22 8.97
CA LEU A 200 -1.29 -0.25 10.21
C LEU A 200 -0.53 1.05 10.42
N TRP A 201 0.08 1.60 9.37
CA TRP A 201 0.76 2.88 9.42
C TRP A 201 -0.22 4.04 9.67
N LEU A 202 -1.38 4.04 9.02
CA LEU A 202 -2.43 5.05 9.23
C LEU A 202 -2.95 5.06 10.67
N ASP A 203 -3.22 3.89 11.25
CA ASP A 203 -3.61 3.75 12.65
C ASP A 203 -2.53 4.29 13.60
N ASN A 204 -1.26 4.03 13.29
CA ASN A 204 -0.13 4.56 14.04
C ASN A 204 -0.06 6.08 13.98
N ILE A 205 -0.07 6.70 12.78
CA ILE A 205 0.04 8.15 12.65
C ILE A 205 -1.21 8.89 13.13
N LYS A 206 -2.37 8.27 13.09
CA LYS A 206 -3.60 8.83 13.67
C LYS A 206 -3.39 9.19 15.13
N THR A 207 -2.65 8.38 15.86
CA THR A 207 -2.37 8.56 17.28
C THR A 207 -1.11 9.38 17.52
N HIS A 208 -0.02 9.13 16.77
CA HIS A 208 1.31 9.67 17.09
C HIS A 208 1.71 10.87 16.24
N ASN A 209 1.09 11.08 15.07
CA ASN A 209 1.31 12.24 14.21
C ASN A 209 -0.02 12.70 13.55
N PRO A 210 -1.01 13.19 14.32
CA PRO A 210 -2.32 13.56 13.80
C PRO A 210 -2.25 14.71 12.78
N GLN A 211 -1.22 15.56 12.83
CA GLN A 211 -0.98 16.61 11.85
C GLN A 211 -0.67 16.03 10.47
N LEU A 212 0.06 14.94 10.39
CA LEU A 212 0.29 14.22 9.14
C LEU A 212 -0.99 13.48 8.71
N HIS A 213 -1.66 12.80 9.65
CA HIS A 213 -2.85 12.01 9.36
C HIS A 213 -3.97 12.83 8.72
N GLN A 214 -4.15 14.10 9.09
CA GLN A 214 -5.21 14.98 8.55
C GLN A 214 -5.10 15.23 7.03
N HIS A 215 -3.93 15.04 6.43
CA HIS A 215 -3.74 15.12 4.98
C HIS A 215 -4.25 13.86 4.25
N MET A 216 -4.46 12.75 4.95
CA MET A 216 -4.89 11.49 4.35
C MET A 216 -6.41 11.51 4.16
N THR A 217 -6.86 11.43 2.91
CA THR A 217 -8.28 11.61 2.56
C THR A 217 -9.00 10.29 2.35
N ALA A 218 -8.35 9.32 1.71
CA ALA A 218 -8.93 8.02 1.38
C ALA A 218 -7.85 6.94 1.25
N LEU A 219 -8.23 5.69 1.52
CA LEU A 219 -7.39 4.50 1.35
C LEU A 219 -8.04 3.55 0.34
N VAL A 220 -7.30 3.16 -0.69
CA VAL A 220 -7.69 2.11 -1.65
C VAL A 220 -6.76 0.92 -1.49
N LEU A 221 -7.31 -0.21 -1.09
CA LEU A 221 -6.59 -1.47 -0.91
C LEU A 221 -6.83 -2.37 -2.12
N ASN A 222 -5.81 -2.61 -2.91
CA ASN A 222 -5.81 -3.51 -4.07
C ASN A 222 -5.30 -4.87 -3.63
N SER A 223 -6.21 -5.84 -3.46
CA SER A 223 -5.94 -7.21 -3.00
C SER A 223 -5.02 -7.28 -1.77
N PRO A 224 -5.40 -6.66 -0.63
CA PRO A 224 -4.53 -6.57 0.53
C PRO A 224 -4.24 -7.95 1.14
N TRP A 225 -2.99 -8.18 1.56
CA TRP A 225 -2.58 -9.45 2.19
C TRP A 225 -2.88 -9.45 3.69
N LEU A 226 -4.12 -9.66 4.06
CA LEU A 226 -4.60 -9.56 5.44
C LEU A 226 -4.52 -10.86 6.26
N ASP A 227 -4.25 -12.00 5.62
CA ASP A 227 -4.08 -13.28 6.31
C ASP A 227 -3.16 -14.22 5.52
N MET A 228 -2.62 -15.23 6.21
CA MET A 228 -1.74 -16.23 5.59
C MET A 228 -2.55 -17.19 4.71
N MET A 229 -1.99 -17.56 3.55
CA MET A 229 -2.58 -18.47 2.56
C MET A 229 -2.60 -19.95 3.00
N VAL A 230 -2.61 -20.22 4.29
CA VAL A 230 -2.66 -21.57 4.86
C VAL A 230 -3.89 -21.74 5.74
N PRO A 231 -4.46 -22.94 5.84
CA PRO A 231 -5.57 -23.21 6.74
C PRO A 231 -5.29 -22.72 8.18
N ALA A 232 -6.31 -22.21 8.86
CA ALA A 232 -6.17 -21.60 10.19
C ALA A 232 -5.47 -22.52 11.20
N TRP A 233 -5.75 -23.84 11.18
CA TRP A 233 -5.11 -24.81 12.06
C TRP A 233 -3.60 -24.96 11.82
N MET A 234 -3.17 -24.88 10.56
CA MET A 234 -1.74 -24.86 10.21
C MET A 234 -1.08 -23.54 10.64
N SER A 235 -1.78 -22.43 10.42
CA SER A 235 -1.30 -21.11 10.84
C SER A 235 -1.08 -21.06 12.35
N LEU A 236 -1.98 -21.62 13.16
CA LEU A 236 -1.85 -21.72 14.62
C LEU A 236 -0.63 -22.56 15.03
N GLY A 237 -0.43 -23.71 14.40
CA GLY A 237 0.72 -24.59 14.68
C GLY A 237 2.08 -24.03 14.25
N LEU A 238 2.12 -23.28 13.17
CA LEU A 238 3.36 -22.68 12.64
C LEU A 238 3.75 -21.40 13.38
N THR A 239 2.82 -20.70 14.00
CA THR A 239 3.06 -19.41 14.67
C THR A 239 4.17 -19.47 15.71
N PRO A 240 4.19 -20.38 16.69
CA PRO A 240 5.26 -20.42 17.69
C PRO A 240 6.61 -20.77 17.04
N VAL A 241 6.63 -21.65 16.03
CA VAL A 241 7.85 -22.01 15.31
C VAL A 241 8.43 -20.83 14.55
N VAL A 242 7.60 -20.13 13.79
CA VAL A 242 7.99 -18.90 13.04
C VAL A 242 8.47 -17.83 14.02
N ASN A 243 7.81 -17.64 15.16
CA ASN A 243 8.22 -16.65 16.15
C ASN A 243 9.58 -16.97 16.77
N VAL A 244 9.83 -18.22 17.15
CA VAL A 244 11.11 -18.64 17.77
C VAL A 244 12.26 -18.59 16.76
N ILE A 245 12.07 -19.19 15.58
CA ILE A 245 13.11 -19.21 14.54
C ILE A 245 13.33 -17.81 13.99
N GLY A 246 12.27 -17.07 13.71
CA GLY A 246 12.33 -15.69 13.17
C GLY A 246 13.03 -14.71 14.12
N LYS A 247 12.95 -14.94 15.44
CA LYS A 247 13.69 -14.13 16.44
C LYS A 247 15.17 -14.55 16.55
N ARG A 248 15.48 -15.85 16.48
CA ARG A 248 16.84 -16.37 16.73
C ARG A 248 17.69 -16.51 15.46
N ARG A 249 17.08 -16.81 14.33
CA ARG A 249 17.72 -17.00 13.02
C ARG A 249 16.88 -16.33 11.92
N PRO A 250 16.74 -14.99 11.96
CA PRO A 250 15.81 -14.27 11.09
C PRO A 250 16.10 -14.44 9.60
N HIS A 251 17.37 -14.58 9.19
CA HIS A 251 17.80 -14.80 7.82
C HIS A 251 17.68 -16.29 7.34
N THR A 252 16.97 -17.14 8.10
CA THR A 252 16.67 -18.50 7.60
C THR A 252 15.76 -18.40 6.39
N ALA A 253 16.23 -18.90 5.23
CA ALA A 253 15.46 -18.89 3.99
C ALA A 253 14.26 -19.85 4.08
N ILE A 254 13.12 -19.43 3.52
CA ILE A 254 11.92 -20.27 3.41
C ILE A 254 11.92 -20.91 2.04
N PRO A 255 12.06 -22.24 1.93
CA PRO A 255 12.03 -22.94 0.65
C PRO A 255 10.59 -23.00 0.09
N GLY A 256 10.47 -23.09 -1.23
CA GLY A 256 9.21 -23.45 -1.91
C GLY A 256 8.14 -22.36 -2.02
N VAL A 257 8.31 -21.21 -1.41
CA VAL A 257 7.35 -20.09 -1.58
C VAL A 257 7.71 -19.30 -2.84
N THR A 258 6.88 -19.42 -3.87
CA THR A 258 7.13 -18.79 -5.18
C THR A 258 5.90 -18.04 -5.67
N LEU A 259 6.13 -16.94 -6.39
CA LEU A 259 5.12 -16.14 -7.08
C LEU A 259 4.94 -16.57 -8.55
N SER A 260 5.46 -17.72 -8.95
CA SER A 260 5.66 -18.08 -10.36
C SER A 260 4.39 -18.04 -11.21
N THR A 261 3.25 -18.47 -10.70
CA THR A 261 1.98 -18.42 -11.46
C THR A 261 1.58 -16.99 -11.74
N TYR A 262 1.59 -16.14 -10.72
CA TYR A 262 1.28 -14.72 -10.86
C TYR A 262 2.27 -13.99 -11.77
N GLY A 263 3.58 -14.16 -11.55
CA GLY A 263 4.60 -13.54 -12.39
C GLY A 263 4.46 -13.89 -13.88
N LYS A 264 4.13 -15.15 -14.19
CA LYS A 264 3.85 -15.61 -15.56
C LYS A 264 2.57 -15.03 -16.12
N THR A 265 1.57 -14.77 -15.28
CA THR A 265 0.29 -14.18 -15.68
C THR A 265 0.45 -12.74 -16.11
N ILE A 266 1.37 -11.98 -15.49
CA ILE A 266 1.50 -10.54 -15.77
C ILE A 266 2.59 -10.19 -16.77
N HIS A 267 3.70 -10.95 -16.86
CA HIS A 267 4.84 -10.58 -17.70
C HIS A 267 4.66 -10.99 -19.17
N ALA A 268 4.95 -10.05 -20.08
CA ALA A 268 4.74 -10.20 -21.54
C ALA A 268 5.56 -11.34 -22.16
N SER A 269 6.73 -11.69 -21.58
CA SER A 269 7.54 -12.81 -22.10
C SER A 269 6.89 -14.18 -21.95
N VAL A 270 5.81 -14.31 -21.17
CA VAL A 270 5.12 -15.60 -20.95
C VAL A 270 3.67 -15.53 -21.38
N GLY A 271 2.81 -14.78 -20.74
CA GLY A 271 1.40 -14.77 -21.04
C GLY A 271 0.69 -13.46 -20.67
N GLY A 272 1.42 -12.53 -20.04
CA GLY A 272 0.89 -11.25 -19.62
C GLY A 272 0.98 -10.16 -20.67
N GLU A 273 0.57 -8.96 -20.26
CA GLU A 273 0.58 -7.74 -21.09
C GLU A 273 1.67 -6.74 -20.66
N TRP A 274 2.42 -7.04 -19.55
CA TRP A 274 3.26 -6.06 -18.89
C TRP A 274 4.75 -6.37 -19.03
N GLU A 275 5.52 -5.32 -19.29
CA GLU A 275 6.97 -5.37 -19.23
C GLU A 275 7.47 -4.67 -17.97
N PHE A 276 8.41 -5.28 -17.28
CA PHE A 276 9.06 -4.75 -16.08
C PHE A 276 10.45 -5.40 -15.90
N ASP A 277 11.31 -4.77 -15.13
CA ASP A 277 12.65 -5.28 -14.83
C ASP A 277 12.54 -6.52 -13.93
N THR A 278 12.90 -7.67 -14.49
CA THR A 278 12.86 -8.95 -13.78
C THR A 278 13.97 -9.12 -12.75
N THR A 279 14.93 -8.19 -12.66
CA THR A 279 15.89 -8.13 -11.56
C THR A 279 15.22 -7.53 -10.33
N MET A 280 14.42 -6.46 -10.53
CA MET A 280 13.68 -5.79 -9.44
C MET A 280 12.43 -6.58 -9.04
N LYS A 281 11.77 -7.24 -10.01
CA LYS A 281 10.55 -8.05 -9.82
C LYS A 281 10.68 -9.41 -10.52
N PRO A 282 11.43 -10.35 -9.96
CA PRO A 282 11.58 -11.68 -10.59
C PRO A 282 10.22 -12.39 -10.67
N LEU A 283 9.99 -13.14 -11.77
CA LEU A 283 8.74 -13.89 -11.98
C LEU A 283 8.44 -14.89 -10.85
N TYR A 284 9.48 -15.36 -10.18
CA TYR A 284 9.37 -16.29 -9.04
C TYR A 284 9.37 -15.56 -7.68
N GLY A 285 9.54 -14.23 -7.69
CA GLY A 285 9.78 -13.42 -6.52
C GLY A 285 11.16 -13.61 -5.91
N HIS A 286 11.59 -12.67 -5.10
CA HIS A 286 12.85 -12.75 -4.36
C HIS A 286 12.78 -13.79 -3.24
N ARG A 287 13.94 -14.16 -2.71
CA ARG A 287 14.07 -15.06 -1.55
C ARG A 287 13.33 -14.48 -0.35
N LYS A 288 12.58 -15.31 0.37
CA LYS A 288 11.86 -14.96 1.58
C LYS A 288 12.56 -15.55 2.80
N TYR A 289 12.51 -14.82 3.90
CA TYR A 289 13.16 -15.19 5.15
C TYR A 289 12.15 -15.31 6.30
N VAL A 290 12.47 -16.13 7.29
CA VAL A 290 11.54 -16.38 8.42
C VAL A 290 11.35 -15.13 9.27
N GLY A 291 12.38 -14.27 9.41
CA GLY A 291 12.26 -12.96 10.08
C GLY A 291 11.22 -12.08 9.44
N TRP A 292 11.29 -11.93 8.12
CA TRP A 292 10.31 -11.18 7.34
C TRP A 292 8.89 -11.79 7.47
N LEU A 293 8.75 -13.10 7.34
CA LEU A 293 7.45 -13.76 7.50
C LEU A 293 6.85 -13.54 8.90
N ARG A 294 7.72 -13.53 9.93
CA ARG A 294 7.32 -13.21 11.30
C ARG A 294 6.76 -11.78 11.38
N ALA A 295 7.45 -10.79 10.82
CA ALA A 295 7.01 -9.40 10.81
C ALA A 295 5.64 -9.24 10.12
N ILE A 296 5.45 -9.85 8.94
CA ILE A 296 4.16 -9.86 8.22
C ILE A 296 3.07 -10.50 9.07
N LYS A 297 3.34 -11.66 9.67
CA LYS A 297 2.36 -12.36 10.51
C LYS A 297 1.95 -11.55 11.74
N GLN A 298 2.87 -10.81 12.34
CA GLN A 298 2.58 -9.93 13.46
C GLN A 298 1.69 -8.76 13.03
N GLY A 299 1.94 -8.15 11.86
CA GLY A 299 1.06 -7.13 11.29
C GLY A 299 -0.36 -7.66 11.02
N GLN A 300 -0.48 -8.87 10.45
CA GLN A 300 -1.78 -9.52 10.26
C GLN A 300 -2.51 -9.77 11.59
N GLN A 301 -1.80 -10.18 12.64
CA GLN A 301 -2.39 -10.36 13.96
C GLN A 301 -2.93 -9.04 14.55
N GLN A 302 -2.27 -7.90 14.27
CA GLN A 302 -2.80 -6.58 14.66
C GLN A 302 -4.12 -6.29 13.95
N ILE A 303 -4.23 -6.52 12.64
CA ILE A 303 -5.52 -6.41 11.93
C ILE A 303 -6.57 -7.36 12.55
N HIS A 304 -6.19 -8.62 12.81
CA HIS A 304 -7.11 -9.63 13.36
C HIS A 304 -7.62 -9.28 14.77
N SER A 305 -6.87 -8.50 15.54
CA SER A 305 -7.31 -8.04 16.87
C SER A 305 -8.56 -7.16 16.82
N GLY A 306 -8.80 -6.50 15.66
CA GLY A 306 -9.90 -5.55 15.47
C GLY A 306 -9.70 -4.22 16.18
N GLN A 307 -8.48 -3.89 16.57
CA GLN A 307 -8.12 -2.62 17.20
C GLN A 307 -7.55 -1.60 16.20
N VAL A 308 -7.22 -2.06 14.98
CA VAL A 308 -6.70 -1.19 13.92
C VAL A 308 -7.85 -0.40 13.29
N ASP A 309 -7.65 0.89 13.14
CA ASP A 309 -8.55 1.78 12.42
C ASP A 309 -7.76 2.84 11.66
N ALA A 310 -7.71 2.70 10.34
CA ALA A 310 -7.03 3.67 9.47
C ALA A 310 -7.54 5.12 9.63
N GLY A 311 -8.73 5.32 10.21
CA GLY A 311 -9.30 6.63 10.51
C GLY A 311 -9.79 7.42 9.30
N ILE A 312 -9.81 6.80 8.12
CA ILE A 312 -10.25 7.39 6.85
C ILE A 312 -11.11 6.38 6.06
N PRO A 313 -12.00 6.84 5.17
CA PRO A 313 -12.76 5.96 4.29
C PRO A 313 -11.85 5.04 3.50
N THR A 314 -12.21 3.75 3.44
CA THR A 314 -11.38 2.71 2.83
C THR A 314 -12.16 1.91 1.80
N LEU A 315 -11.62 1.80 0.58
CA LEU A 315 -12.09 0.91 -0.48
C LEU A 315 -11.18 -0.32 -0.55
N VAL A 316 -11.77 -1.51 -0.59
CA VAL A 316 -11.07 -2.76 -0.85
C VAL A 316 -11.53 -3.32 -2.20
N LEU A 317 -10.59 -3.45 -3.14
CA LEU A 317 -10.79 -4.11 -4.43
C LEU A 317 -10.05 -5.45 -4.41
N SER A 318 -10.67 -6.51 -4.90
CA SER A 318 -10.03 -7.81 -5.06
C SER A 318 -10.58 -8.55 -6.29
N SER A 319 -9.92 -9.61 -6.71
CA SER A 319 -10.56 -10.59 -7.61
C SER A 319 -11.86 -11.11 -7.00
N HIS A 320 -12.72 -11.68 -7.83
CA HIS A 320 -13.95 -12.32 -7.37
C HIS A 320 -13.69 -13.75 -6.85
N GLU A 321 -12.63 -14.43 -7.29
CA GLU A 321 -12.28 -15.79 -6.90
C GLU A 321 -10.76 -15.98 -6.80
N SER A 322 -10.36 -17.06 -6.14
CA SER A 322 -8.97 -17.49 -5.99
C SER A 322 -8.70 -18.83 -6.65
N ILE A 323 -7.51 -18.97 -7.25
CA ILE A 323 -7.00 -20.25 -7.79
C ILE A 323 -5.60 -20.48 -7.20
N LEU A 324 -5.57 -20.99 -5.97
CA LEU A 324 -4.33 -21.18 -5.21
C LEU A 324 -3.65 -22.52 -5.51
N GLY A 325 -2.31 -22.54 -5.47
CA GLY A 325 -1.50 -23.75 -5.58
C GLY A 325 -1.60 -24.47 -6.93
N LYS A 326 -2.11 -23.81 -7.98
CA LYS A 326 -2.20 -24.35 -9.33
C LYS A 326 -1.09 -23.80 -10.21
N SER A 327 -0.63 -24.63 -11.16
CA SER A 327 0.28 -24.21 -12.21
C SER A 327 -0.39 -23.16 -13.10
N TYR A 328 0.43 -22.33 -13.75
CA TYR A 328 -0.05 -21.34 -14.72
C TYR A 328 -0.90 -22.00 -15.81
N SER A 329 -2.03 -21.39 -16.09
CA SER A 329 -2.99 -21.74 -17.16
C SER A 329 -3.41 -20.45 -17.87
N PRO A 330 -3.27 -20.36 -19.22
CA PRO A 330 -3.61 -19.15 -19.96
C PRO A 330 -5.05 -18.68 -19.74
N ASP A 331 -5.98 -19.59 -19.58
CA ASP A 331 -7.41 -19.25 -19.45
C ASP A 331 -7.79 -18.86 -18.00
N ARG A 332 -7.29 -19.61 -17.03
CA ARG A 332 -7.72 -19.47 -15.62
C ARG A 332 -6.88 -18.47 -14.83
N SER A 333 -5.57 -18.42 -15.09
CA SER A 333 -4.67 -17.55 -14.31
C SER A 333 -4.90 -16.07 -14.58
N HIS A 334 -5.56 -15.72 -15.69
CA HIS A 334 -5.88 -14.34 -16.08
C HIS A 334 -7.25 -13.84 -15.60
N SER A 335 -7.99 -14.64 -14.82
CA SER A 335 -9.33 -14.30 -14.35
C SER A 335 -9.56 -14.49 -12.86
N ALA A 336 -8.50 -14.84 -12.10
CA ALA A 336 -8.58 -15.10 -10.67
C ALA A 336 -7.32 -14.66 -9.93
N ASP A 337 -7.42 -14.47 -8.61
CA ASP A 337 -6.24 -14.30 -7.75
C ASP A 337 -5.52 -15.65 -7.60
N THR A 338 -4.25 -15.68 -8.02
CA THR A 338 -3.41 -16.89 -7.93
C THR A 338 -2.45 -16.86 -6.73
N LEU A 339 -2.52 -15.81 -5.91
CA LEU A 339 -1.66 -15.61 -4.74
C LEU A 339 -2.41 -15.61 -3.42
N LEU A 340 -3.53 -14.90 -3.33
CA LEU A 340 -4.28 -14.72 -2.09
C LEU A 340 -5.65 -15.39 -2.14
N ASP A 341 -6.14 -15.76 -0.97
CA ASP A 341 -7.50 -16.21 -0.79
C ASP A 341 -8.42 -14.98 -0.62
N VAL A 342 -9.27 -14.74 -1.62
CA VAL A 342 -10.18 -13.59 -1.63
C VAL A 342 -11.23 -13.66 -0.50
N GLU A 343 -11.58 -14.86 -0.02
CA GLU A 343 -12.45 -14.99 1.13
C GLU A 343 -11.79 -14.47 2.41
N GLN A 344 -10.49 -14.69 2.57
CA GLN A 344 -9.73 -14.09 3.69
C GLN A 344 -9.63 -12.57 3.55
N ILE A 345 -9.43 -12.04 2.33
CA ILE A 345 -9.45 -10.59 2.11
C ILE A 345 -10.76 -10.00 2.62
N HIS A 346 -11.91 -10.53 2.15
CA HIS A 346 -13.23 -10.01 2.53
C HIS A 346 -13.60 -10.27 4.01
N LYS A 347 -13.08 -11.34 4.60
CA LYS A 347 -13.25 -11.62 6.03
C LYS A 347 -12.59 -10.56 6.90
N TRP A 348 -11.38 -10.11 6.53
CA TRP A 348 -10.59 -9.23 7.37
C TRP A 348 -10.65 -7.75 6.95
N ALA A 349 -11.15 -7.45 5.75
CA ALA A 349 -11.34 -6.07 5.28
C ALA A 349 -12.11 -5.18 6.28
N PRO A 350 -13.19 -5.62 6.93
CA PRO A 350 -13.93 -4.79 7.91
C PRO A 350 -13.13 -4.42 9.17
N ARG A 351 -11.89 -4.91 9.32
CA ARG A 351 -11.04 -4.66 10.49
C ARG A 351 -9.88 -3.71 10.20
N VAL A 352 -9.85 -3.09 9.02
CA VAL A 352 -8.78 -2.14 8.66
C VAL A 352 -9.16 -0.68 8.93
N ALA A 353 -10.47 -0.38 8.95
CA ALA A 353 -11.01 0.96 9.20
C ALA A 353 -12.47 0.87 9.68
N ALA A 354 -12.97 1.94 10.30
CA ALA A 354 -14.36 2.05 10.70
C ALA A 354 -15.34 2.11 9.51
N GLN A 355 -14.89 2.70 8.37
CA GLN A 355 -15.70 2.82 7.16
C GLN A 355 -15.01 2.08 5.99
N VAL A 356 -15.56 0.92 5.61
CA VAL A 356 -15.00 0.08 4.55
C VAL A 356 -16.05 -0.26 3.50
N THR A 357 -15.71 0.00 2.24
CA THR A 357 -16.41 -0.51 1.06
C THR A 357 -15.57 -1.63 0.44
N ALA A 358 -16.13 -2.83 0.25
CA ALA A 358 -15.39 -3.94 -0.34
C ALA A 358 -16.07 -4.44 -1.61
N ILE A 359 -15.33 -4.48 -2.72
CA ILE A 359 -15.82 -4.83 -4.06
C ILE A 359 -15.00 -5.97 -4.65
N ARG A 360 -15.68 -7.00 -5.15
CA ARG A 360 -15.09 -8.07 -5.96
C ARG A 360 -15.17 -7.72 -7.43
N VAL A 361 -14.04 -7.69 -8.11
CA VAL A 361 -13.94 -7.40 -9.54
C VAL A 361 -13.92 -8.72 -10.31
N TYR A 362 -14.97 -8.98 -11.09
CA TYR A 362 -15.09 -10.21 -11.88
C TYR A 362 -14.01 -10.28 -12.94
N GLY A 363 -13.34 -11.44 -13.02
CA GLY A 363 -12.27 -11.68 -13.99
C GLY A 363 -10.96 -10.94 -13.69
N ALA A 364 -10.83 -10.29 -12.53
CA ALA A 364 -9.59 -9.65 -12.13
C ALA A 364 -8.56 -10.70 -11.64
N ILE A 365 -7.29 -10.34 -11.80
CA ILE A 365 -6.16 -11.06 -11.21
C ILE A 365 -5.78 -10.43 -9.87
N HIS A 366 -4.70 -10.91 -9.23
CA HIS A 366 -4.24 -10.45 -7.92
C HIS A 366 -4.04 -8.92 -7.85
N ASP A 367 -3.33 -8.30 -8.81
CA ASP A 367 -3.37 -6.84 -8.98
C ASP A 367 -4.50 -6.50 -9.95
N VAL A 368 -5.60 -5.92 -9.43
CA VAL A 368 -6.80 -5.67 -10.26
C VAL A 368 -6.52 -4.69 -11.39
N PHE A 369 -5.56 -3.77 -11.21
CA PHE A 369 -5.17 -2.79 -12.22
C PHE A 369 -4.24 -3.38 -13.29
N LEU A 370 -3.62 -4.54 -13.05
CA LEU A 370 -2.84 -5.29 -14.04
C LEU A 370 -3.68 -6.31 -14.83
N SER A 371 -4.96 -6.44 -14.53
CA SER A 371 -5.88 -7.34 -15.25
C SER A 371 -5.97 -7.00 -16.73
N ARG A 372 -6.53 -7.91 -17.53
CA ARG A 372 -6.81 -7.67 -18.96
C ARG A 372 -7.62 -6.38 -19.16
N LYS A 373 -7.40 -5.71 -20.30
CA LYS A 373 -7.89 -4.34 -20.56
C LYS A 373 -9.38 -4.09 -20.23
N PRO A 374 -10.36 -4.97 -20.56
CA PRO A 374 -11.75 -4.73 -20.18
C PRO A 374 -11.94 -4.71 -18.66
N ILE A 375 -11.28 -5.62 -17.96
CA ILE A 375 -11.42 -5.80 -16.50
C ILE A 375 -10.75 -4.66 -15.73
N ARG A 376 -9.51 -4.29 -16.12
CA ARG A 376 -8.85 -3.16 -15.44
C ARG A 376 -9.56 -1.83 -15.68
N ARG A 377 -10.21 -1.62 -16.84
CA ARG A 377 -11.06 -0.45 -17.06
C ARG A 377 -12.24 -0.40 -16.10
N GLN A 378 -12.87 -1.54 -15.84
CA GLN A 378 -13.94 -1.65 -14.86
C GLN A 378 -13.41 -1.36 -13.44
N ALA A 379 -12.25 -1.90 -13.06
CA ALA A 379 -11.62 -1.64 -11.77
C ALA A 379 -11.30 -0.14 -11.59
N PHE A 380 -10.75 0.51 -12.61
CA PHE A 380 -10.52 1.97 -12.58
C PHE A 380 -11.82 2.75 -12.43
N ALA A 381 -12.87 2.40 -13.18
CA ALA A 381 -14.16 3.08 -13.10
C ALA A 381 -14.80 2.93 -11.70
N MET A 382 -14.74 1.74 -11.09
CA MET A 382 -15.22 1.51 -9.73
C MET A 382 -14.43 2.32 -8.70
N CYS A 383 -13.11 2.35 -8.84
CA CYS A 383 -12.24 3.12 -7.97
C CYS A 383 -12.51 4.63 -8.10
N ALA A 384 -12.59 5.15 -9.32
CA ALA A 384 -12.87 6.55 -9.59
C ALA A 384 -14.23 6.99 -9.02
N ALA A 385 -15.30 6.26 -9.31
CA ALA A 385 -16.63 6.59 -8.80
C ALA A 385 -16.69 6.60 -7.26
N TRP A 386 -15.94 5.70 -6.60
CA TRP A 386 -15.85 5.71 -5.16
C TRP A 386 -15.02 6.90 -4.64
N LEU A 387 -13.89 7.20 -5.25
CA LEU A 387 -13.06 8.35 -4.88
C LEU A 387 -13.81 9.67 -5.05
N ASP A 388 -14.57 9.83 -6.14
CA ASP A 388 -15.40 11.01 -6.38
C ASP A 388 -16.40 11.24 -5.23
N SER A 389 -16.99 10.16 -4.70
CA SER A 389 -17.93 10.24 -3.58
C SER A 389 -17.30 10.60 -2.23
N VAL A 390 -16.00 10.39 -2.08
CA VAL A 390 -15.26 10.56 -0.81
C VAL A 390 -14.39 11.80 -0.81
N VAL A 391 -13.68 12.05 -1.92
CA VAL A 391 -12.75 13.19 -2.06
C VAL A 391 -13.50 14.46 -2.44
N TYR A 392 -14.57 14.33 -3.22
CA TYR A 392 -15.43 15.44 -3.67
C TYR A 392 -16.90 15.14 -3.32
N PRO A 393 -17.26 15.06 -2.02
CA PRO A 393 -18.65 14.82 -1.65
C PRO A 393 -19.56 15.90 -2.24
N PRO A 394 -20.75 15.55 -2.78
CA PRO A 394 -21.69 16.54 -3.23
C PRO A 394 -22.03 17.49 -2.09
N MET A 395 -22.04 18.80 -2.36
CA MET A 395 -22.46 19.83 -1.39
C MET A 395 -23.88 19.49 -0.91
N THR A 396 -24.05 19.29 0.38
CA THR A 396 -25.41 19.11 0.94
C THR A 396 -26.09 20.48 0.95
N GLU A 397 -27.33 20.57 0.45
CA GLU A 397 -28.13 21.80 0.35
C GLU A 397 -28.43 22.49 1.72
N SER A 398 -27.72 22.14 2.78
CA SER A 398 -28.01 22.61 4.14
C SER A 398 -27.22 23.84 4.60
N ASP A 399 -26.28 24.35 3.79
CA ASP A 399 -25.45 25.49 4.20
C ASP A 399 -25.95 26.86 3.73
N ASP A 400 -27.08 26.90 3.00
CA ASP A 400 -27.71 28.16 2.54
C ASP A 400 -28.91 28.65 3.41
N ALA A 401 -29.05 28.10 4.63
CA ALA A 401 -30.13 28.46 5.53
C ALA A 401 -29.62 28.87 6.94
N GLU A 402 -28.80 29.93 7.01
CA GLU A 402 -28.69 30.77 8.22
C GLU A 402 -28.40 32.26 7.84
#